data_2e9feeb38622dd7134548129f8bdfa9a
#
_entry.id   2e9feeb38622dd7134548129f8bdfa9a
#
_cell.length_a   1.000
_cell.length_b   1.000
_cell.length_c   1.000
_cell.angle_alpha   90.00
_cell.angle_beta   90.00
_cell.angle_gamma   90.00
#
_symmetry.space_group_name_H-M   'P 1'
#
loop_
_entity.id
_entity.type
_entity.pdbx_description
1 polymer ?
#
loop_
_entity_poly.entity_id
_entity_poly.type
_entity_poly.pdbx_seq_one_letter_code
_entity_poly.pdbx_strand_id
1 'polypeptide(L)'
;MKTILVVANETLGGAALLERIRDHAKAEGGDVRVVICVPRTKPRHGNIIYDEAVYDAAQVRIDLARSVLGAEGIDAIGEPGDPDPYTATMDAAAEYEPDLIIISTLPVISSGWLRRDLIERVTDAAGVPVEHVVADIDNEGLPFKVTLVVANRTASSAPLRETLVSKAEGDDRHLFVVVIPQEGGEGLHARRARGRLNQVVERLRGDGLFAAGMIGDPDPYTATMNGVQFFRVDDIVISTLPETRSGWMRTDLISRVRKASGKPVEHVAAEAPTAA
;
A
#
# COMPACT_ATOMS: atom_id res chain seq x y z
N MET A 1 23.41 -9.01 -13.55
CA MET A 1 22.23 -8.39 -12.91
C MET A 1 22.43 -8.47 -11.40
N LYS A 2 22.54 -7.34 -10.74
CA LYS A 2 22.74 -7.24 -9.28
C LYS A 2 21.40 -7.33 -8.56
N THR A 3 21.33 -8.15 -7.52
CA THR A 3 20.11 -8.29 -6.69
C THR A 3 20.23 -7.44 -5.44
N ILE A 4 19.27 -6.54 -5.23
CA ILE A 4 19.19 -5.69 -4.03
C ILE A 4 17.95 -6.07 -3.24
N LEU A 5 18.13 -6.55 -2.01
CA LEU A 5 17.05 -6.79 -1.07
C LEU A 5 16.72 -5.48 -0.34
N VAL A 6 15.49 -5.02 -0.47
CA VAL A 6 14.96 -3.85 0.23
C VAL A 6 13.99 -4.30 1.31
N VAL A 7 14.33 -4.04 2.56
CA VAL A 7 13.48 -4.34 3.72
C VAL A 7 12.91 -3.03 4.25
N ALA A 8 11.62 -2.84 4.08
CA ALA A 8 10.92 -1.62 4.48
C ALA A 8 9.45 -1.92 4.80
N ASN A 9 8.79 -1.06 5.56
CA ASN A 9 7.35 -1.14 5.76
C ASN A 9 6.70 0.22 5.44
N GLU A 10 6.38 1.03 6.44
CA GLU A 10 5.80 2.36 6.23
C GLU A 10 6.70 3.29 5.40
N THR A 11 8.01 3.08 5.45
CA THR A 11 9.03 3.86 4.74
C THR A 11 9.25 3.46 3.28
N LEU A 12 8.57 2.42 2.78
CA LEU A 12 8.80 1.87 1.43
C LEU A 12 8.60 2.91 0.31
N GLY A 13 7.71 3.88 0.52
CA GLY A 13 7.49 5.00 -0.41
C GLY A 13 8.31 6.25 -0.12
N GLY A 14 9.17 6.25 0.91
CA GLY A 14 9.93 7.44 1.31
C GLY A 14 10.93 7.90 0.25
N ALA A 15 11.07 9.22 0.07
CA ALA A 15 11.92 9.82 -0.94
C ALA A 15 13.37 9.34 -0.84
N ALA A 16 13.95 9.32 0.36
CA ALA A 16 15.32 8.87 0.61
C ALA A 16 15.56 7.42 0.17
N LEU A 17 14.61 6.52 0.44
CA LEU A 17 14.74 5.12 0.01
C LEU A 17 14.64 4.98 -1.50
N LEU A 18 13.68 5.63 -2.14
CA LEU A 18 13.51 5.59 -3.59
C LEU A 18 14.73 6.18 -4.31
N GLU A 19 15.30 7.27 -3.80
CA GLU A 19 16.53 7.87 -4.33
C GLU A 19 17.71 6.89 -4.21
N ARG A 20 17.87 6.23 -3.07
CA ARG A 20 18.93 5.25 -2.86
C ARG A 20 18.84 4.07 -3.83
N ILE A 21 17.63 3.56 -4.08
CA ILE A 21 17.39 2.50 -5.06
C ILE A 21 17.77 2.97 -6.47
N ARG A 22 17.36 4.20 -6.86
CA ARG A 22 17.72 4.79 -8.15
C ARG A 22 19.21 4.97 -8.34
N ASP A 23 19.94 5.37 -7.29
CA ASP A 23 21.38 5.54 -7.34
C ASP A 23 22.09 4.22 -7.63
N HIS A 24 21.67 3.14 -6.95
CA HIS A 24 22.20 1.81 -7.25
C HIS A 24 21.84 1.36 -8.68
N ALA A 25 20.61 1.57 -9.12
CA ALA A 25 20.20 1.22 -10.48
C ALA A 25 21.02 1.97 -11.54
N LYS A 26 21.30 3.26 -11.33
CA LYS A 26 22.16 4.07 -12.22
C LYS A 26 23.61 3.59 -12.22
N ALA A 27 24.16 3.29 -11.04
CA ALA A 27 25.55 2.84 -10.91
C ALA A 27 25.80 1.51 -11.64
N GLU A 28 24.81 0.63 -11.69
CA GLU A 28 24.87 -0.67 -12.38
C GLU A 28 24.35 -0.60 -13.83
N GLY A 29 24.13 0.60 -14.38
CA GLY A 29 23.65 0.79 -15.77
C GLY A 29 22.25 0.23 -16.03
N GLY A 30 21.42 0.10 -15.00
CA GLY A 30 20.08 -0.46 -15.07
C GLY A 30 20.00 -1.98 -14.89
N ASP A 31 21.11 -2.69 -14.79
CA ASP A 31 21.15 -4.16 -14.61
C ASP A 31 20.98 -4.55 -13.12
N VAL A 32 19.84 -4.15 -12.55
CA VAL A 32 19.49 -4.36 -11.14
C VAL A 32 18.13 -5.00 -11.04
N ARG A 33 17.99 -5.98 -10.15
CA ARG A 33 16.71 -6.49 -9.64
C ARG A 33 16.54 -6.06 -8.19
N VAL A 34 15.41 -5.44 -7.90
CA VAL A 34 15.01 -5.08 -6.54
C VAL A 34 14.03 -6.13 -5.99
N VAL A 35 14.41 -6.74 -4.87
CA VAL A 35 13.52 -7.64 -4.10
C VAL A 35 13.00 -6.88 -2.90
N ILE A 36 11.68 -6.70 -2.81
CA ILE A 36 11.03 -5.95 -1.74
C ILE A 36 10.47 -6.93 -0.71
N CYS A 37 10.98 -6.88 0.51
CA CYS A 37 10.43 -7.60 1.65
C CYS A 37 9.76 -6.61 2.60
N VAL A 38 8.45 -6.78 2.82
CA VAL A 38 7.67 -5.96 3.76
C VAL A 38 7.28 -6.81 4.98
N PRO A 39 7.95 -6.64 6.14
CA PRO A 39 7.56 -7.33 7.36
C PRO A 39 6.12 -6.99 7.76
N ARG A 40 5.33 -8.01 8.11
CA ARG A 40 3.91 -7.88 8.44
C ARG A 40 3.70 -7.32 9.86
N THR A 41 4.09 -6.07 10.07
CA THR A 41 3.91 -5.42 11.37
C THR A 41 2.53 -4.79 11.47
N LYS A 42 1.90 -5.00 12.63
CA LYS A 42 0.61 -4.36 12.95
C LYS A 42 0.79 -2.86 13.13
N PRO A 43 -0.18 -2.02 12.74
CA PRO A 43 -0.15 -0.59 13.02
C PRO A 43 0.00 -0.32 14.52
N ARG A 44 0.68 0.76 14.87
CA ARG A 44 0.95 1.13 16.27
C ARG A 44 -0.30 1.57 17.02
N HIS A 45 -1.29 2.06 16.33
CA HIS A 45 -2.54 2.60 16.87
C HIS A 45 -3.70 2.04 16.08
N GLY A 46 -4.77 1.62 16.78
CA GLY A 46 -6.00 1.20 16.13
C GLY A 46 -6.70 0.04 16.82
N ASN A 47 -7.88 -0.29 16.31
CA ASN A 47 -8.70 -1.39 16.77
C ASN A 47 -8.10 -2.76 16.33
N ILE A 48 -8.76 -3.85 16.74
CA ILE A 48 -8.34 -5.20 16.37
C ILE A 48 -8.22 -5.30 14.85
N ILE A 49 -6.98 -5.53 14.38
CA ILE A 49 -6.69 -5.74 12.96
C ILE A 49 -6.37 -7.22 12.79
N TYR A 50 -7.10 -7.87 11.89
CA TYR A 50 -6.90 -9.27 11.56
C TYR A 50 -5.57 -9.45 10.81
N ASP A 51 -4.89 -10.57 11.03
CA ASP A 51 -3.58 -10.86 10.41
C ASP A 51 -3.65 -10.85 8.88
N GLU A 52 -4.80 -11.23 8.31
CA GLU A 52 -5.06 -11.18 6.87
C GLU A 52 -5.03 -9.73 6.32
N ALA A 53 -5.60 -8.77 7.05
CA ALA A 53 -5.55 -7.36 6.68
C ALA A 53 -4.12 -6.79 6.75
N VAL A 54 -3.30 -7.26 7.68
CA VAL A 54 -1.88 -6.88 7.77
C VAL A 54 -1.09 -7.43 6.58
N TYR A 55 -1.37 -8.67 6.17
CA TYR A 55 -0.78 -9.28 4.98
C TYR A 55 -1.17 -8.50 3.71
N ASP A 56 -2.45 -8.25 3.52
CA ASP A 56 -2.96 -7.49 2.36
C ASP A 56 -2.37 -6.07 2.32
N ALA A 57 -2.23 -5.40 3.45
CA ALA A 57 -1.63 -4.07 3.51
C ALA A 57 -0.14 -4.08 3.13
N ALA A 58 0.61 -5.10 3.55
CA ALA A 58 2.00 -5.29 3.12
C ALA A 58 2.07 -5.52 1.61
N GLN A 59 1.18 -6.36 1.06
CA GLN A 59 1.09 -6.62 -0.38
C GLN A 59 0.76 -5.35 -1.18
N VAL A 60 -0.17 -4.51 -0.69
CA VAL A 60 -0.50 -3.22 -1.32
C VAL A 60 0.74 -2.31 -1.42
N ARG A 61 1.54 -2.23 -0.36
CA ARG A 61 2.79 -1.44 -0.38
C ARG A 61 3.77 -1.96 -1.43
N ILE A 62 3.94 -3.27 -1.50
CA ILE A 62 4.80 -3.92 -2.51
C ILE A 62 4.31 -3.60 -3.92
N ASP A 63 3.02 -3.78 -4.18
CA ASP A 63 2.43 -3.57 -5.50
C ASP A 63 2.57 -2.12 -5.98
N LEU A 64 2.37 -1.15 -5.07
CA LEU A 64 2.57 0.26 -5.38
C LEU A 64 4.05 0.57 -5.64
N ALA A 65 4.96 0.09 -4.80
CA ALA A 65 6.41 0.30 -4.99
C ALA A 65 6.90 -0.32 -6.31
N ARG A 66 6.45 -1.54 -6.63
CA ARG A 66 6.74 -2.18 -7.92
C ARG A 66 6.24 -1.36 -9.11
N SER A 67 5.04 -0.80 -9.00
CA SER A 67 4.47 0.04 -10.05
C SER A 67 5.28 1.32 -10.24
N VAL A 68 5.71 1.96 -9.15
CA VAL A 68 6.56 3.18 -9.20
C VAL A 68 7.93 2.88 -9.80
N LEU A 69 8.62 1.83 -9.31
CA LEU A 69 9.93 1.44 -9.80
C LEU A 69 9.89 0.95 -11.25
N GLY A 70 8.86 0.17 -11.61
CA GLY A 70 8.65 -0.30 -12.97
C GLY A 70 8.42 0.82 -13.99
N ALA A 71 7.73 1.90 -13.61
CA ALA A 71 7.58 3.10 -14.44
C ALA A 71 8.92 3.83 -14.68
N GLU A 72 9.92 3.57 -13.85
CA GLU A 72 11.29 4.09 -13.98
C GLU A 72 12.27 3.08 -14.62
N GLY A 73 11.73 1.95 -15.10
CA GLY A 73 12.52 0.90 -15.77
C GLY A 73 13.31 0.01 -14.81
N ILE A 74 13.01 0.03 -13.50
CA ILE A 74 13.68 -0.80 -12.49
C ILE A 74 12.83 -2.06 -12.28
N ASP A 75 13.44 -3.25 -12.53
CA ASP A 75 12.81 -4.54 -12.26
C ASP A 75 12.64 -4.75 -10.75
N ALA A 76 11.40 -4.96 -10.30
CA ALA A 76 11.08 -5.13 -8.90
C ALA A 76 10.08 -6.27 -8.68
N ILE A 77 10.43 -7.18 -7.77
CA ILE A 77 9.57 -8.22 -7.23
C ILE A 77 9.44 -8.04 -5.72
N GLY A 78 8.56 -8.76 -5.06
CA GLY A 78 8.50 -8.70 -3.59
C GLY A 78 7.37 -9.49 -3.00
N GLU A 79 7.45 -9.69 -1.69
CA GLU A 79 6.50 -10.44 -0.89
C GLU A 79 6.43 -9.93 0.56
N PRO A 80 5.28 -10.12 1.24
CA PRO A 80 5.17 -9.88 2.67
C PRO A 80 6.04 -10.87 3.46
N GLY A 81 6.93 -10.34 4.31
CA GLY A 81 7.81 -11.14 5.16
C GLY A 81 7.21 -11.51 6.52
N ASP A 82 8.00 -12.19 7.35
CA ASP A 82 7.65 -12.50 8.74
C ASP A 82 7.30 -11.21 9.54
N PRO A 83 6.44 -11.28 10.58
CA PRO A 83 6.18 -10.13 11.45
C PRO A 83 7.43 -9.60 12.17
N ASP A 84 8.42 -10.45 12.47
CA ASP A 84 9.70 -10.00 12.99
C ASP A 84 10.62 -9.56 11.84
N PRO A 85 11.07 -8.30 11.80
CA PRO A 85 11.83 -7.77 10.69
C PRO A 85 13.22 -8.42 10.50
N TYR A 86 13.82 -8.96 11.56
CA TYR A 86 15.06 -9.71 11.44
C TYR A 86 14.84 -11.04 10.72
N THR A 87 13.86 -11.80 11.17
CA THR A 87 13.47 -13.08 10.54
C THR A 87 13.09 -12.84 9.07
N ALA A 88 12.23 -11.85 8.79
CA ALA A 88 11.85 -11.49 7.43
C ALA A 88 13.05 -11.16 6.53
N THR A 89 14.04 -10.43 7.08
CA THR A 89 15.26 -10.08 6.34
C THR A 89 16.11 -11.30 6.04
N MET A 90 16.31 -12.15 7.03
CA MET A 90 17.18 -13.33 6.87
C MET A 90 16.54 -14.40 5.98
N ASP A 91 15.22 -14.60 6.07
CA ASP A 91 14.49 -15.52 5.18
C ASP A 91 14.59 -15.06 3.72
N ALA A 92 14.30 -13.77 3.46
CA ALA A 92 14.42 -13.20 2.13
C ALA A 92 15.89 -13.21 1.62
N ALA A 93 16.87 -12.97 2.49
CA ALA A 93 18.27 -13.06 2.11
C ALA A 93 18.68 -14.49 1.72
N ALA A 94 18.16 -15.49 2.43
CA ALA A 94 18.42 -16.90 2.12
C ALA A 94 17.74 -17.35 0.81
N GLU A 95 16.55 -16.80 0.49
CA GLU A 95 15.80 -17.16 -0.71
C GLU A 95 16.34 -16.50 -1.98
N TYR A 96 16.67 -15.20 -1.89
CA TYR A 96 17.01 -14.40 -3.07
C TYR A 96 18.51 -14.17 -3.26
N GLU A 97 19.35 -14.58 -2.32
CA GLU A 97 20.83 -14.44 -2.36
C GLU A 97 21.26 -13.04 -2.84
N PRO A 98 20.87 -11.95 -2.14
CA PRO A 98 21.14 -10.59 -2.62
C PRO A 98 22.62 -10.22 -2.55
N ASP A 99 23.05 -9.33 -3.43
CA ASP A 99 24.39 -8.72 -3.41
C ASP A 99 24.48 -7.54 -2.42
N LEU A 100 23.32 -6.98 -2.03
CA LEU A 100 23.19 -5.84 -1.14
C LEU A 100 21.84 -5.91 -0.41
N ILE A 101 21.83 -5.56 0.88
CA ILE A 101 20.61 -5.37 1.66
C ILE A 101 20.47 -3.90 2.01
N ILE A 102 19.30 -3.31 1.71
CA ILE A 102 18.92 -1.96 2.15
C ILE A 102 17.79 -2.08 3.16
N ILE A 103 18.02 -1.63 4.38
CA ILE A 103 16.99 -1.59 5.43
C ILE A 103 16.54 -0.14 5.60
N SER A 104 15.24 0.12 5.37
CA SER A 104 14.69 1.46 5.56
C SER A 104 13.85 1.53 6.83
N THR A 105 14.13 2.54 7.66
CA THR A 105 13.42 2.76 8.92
C THR A 105 12.94 4.20 9.06
N LEU A 106 11.97 4.40 9.94
CA LEU A 106 11.67 5.73 10.48
C LEU A 106 12.83 6.21 11.36
N PRO A 107 12.94 7.50 11.67
CA PRO A 107 13.88 8.03 12.66
C PRO A 107 13.81 7.28 14.00
N VAL A 108 14.91 7.25 14.75
CA VAL A 108 15.08 6.50 16.01
C VAL A 108 13.92 6.70 16.98
N ILE A 109 13.42 7.92 17.11
CA ILE A 109 12.30 8.26 18.01
C ILE A 109 11.02 7.49 17.63
N SER A 110 10.82 7.25 16.34
CA SER A 110 9.62 6.63 15.78
C SER A 110 9.79 5.14 15.40
N SER A 111 11.04 4.68 15.25
CA SER A 111 11.34 3.31 14.79
C SER A 111 11.33 2.29 15.92
N GLY A 112 10.38 1.35 15.86
CA GLY A 112 10.41 0.16 16.72
C GLY A 112 11.51 -0.85 16.32
N TRP A 113 12.00 -0.81 15.09
CA TRP A 113 13.04 -1.70 14.57
C TRP A 113 14.42 -1.34 15.09
N LEU A 114 14.75 -0.03 15.15
CA LEU A 114 16.03 0.45 15.68
C LEU A 114 16.20 0.18 17.18
N ARG A 115 15.10 0.10 17.93
CA ARG A 115 15.15 -0.25 19.36
C ARG A 115 15.54 -1.72 19.61
N ARG A 116 15.56 -2.57 18.59
CA ARG A 116 15.88 -4.00 18.65
C ARG A 116 17.21 -4.32 17.97
N ASP A 117 18.06 -3.32 17.77
CA ASP A 117 19.37 -3.45 17.14
C ASP A 117 19.35 -4.23 15.80
N LEU A 118 18.25 -4.05 15.03
CA LEU A 118 18.01 -4.76 13.79
C LEU A 118 19.18 -4.63 12.82
N ILE A 119 19.68 -3.41 12.64
CA ILE A 119 20.75 -3.13 11.66
C ILE A 119 22.02 -3.88 12.01
N GLU A 120 22.46 -3.83 13.27
CA GLU A 120 23.65 -4.52 13.76
C GLU A 120 23.51 -6.04 13.59
N ARG A 121 22.40 -6.61 14.07
CA ARG A 121 22.11 -8.05 13.96
C ARG A 121 22.11 -8.55 12.52
N VAL A 122 21.52 -7.80 11.58
CA VAL A 122 21.51 -8.19 10.16
C VAL A 122 22.91 -8.04 9.57
N THR A 123 23.64 -6.96 9.88
CA THR A 123 25.01 -6.75 9.38
C THR A 123 25.93 -7.88 9.81
N ASP A 124 25.82 -8.36 11.04
CA ASP A 124 26.65 -9.45 11.57
C ASP A 124 26.31 -10.81 10.93
N ALA A 125 25.05 -11.00 10.51
CA ALA A 125 24.56 -12.30 10.06
C ALA A 125 24.48 -12.46 8.53
N ALA A 126 24.31 -11.37 7.78
CA ALA A 126 23.95 -11.44 6.36
C ALA A 126 25.08 -11.88 5.43
N GLY A 127 26.35 -11.66 5.79
CA GLY A 127 27.51 -11.98 4.92
C GLY A 127 27.63 -11.13 3.65
N VAL A 128 26.76 -10.14 3.46
CA VAL A 128 26.73 -9.17 2.35
C VAL A 128 26.64 -7.76 2.89
N PRO A 129 27.00 -6.72 2.11
CA PRO A 129 26.86 -5.34 2.53
C PRO A 129 25.43 -5.01 2.97
N VAL A 130 25.28 -4.26 4.06
CA VAL A 130 24.00 -3.78 4.60
C VAL A 130 24.04 -2.26 4.65
N GLU A 131 23.07 -1.62 4.03
CA GLU A 131 22.86 -0.17 4.07
C GLU A 131 21.63 0.16 4.89
N HIS A 132 21.74 1.19 5.72
CA HIS A 132 20.61 1.72 6.48
C HIS A 132 20.17 3.06 5.93
N VAL A 133 18.90 3.17 5.56
CA VAL A 133 18.26 4.40 5.08
C VAL A 133 17.21 4.85 6.09
N VAL A 134 17.37 6.05 6.63
CA VAL A 134 16.36 6.69 7.46
C VAL A 134 15.45 7.52 6.57
N ALA A 135 14.15 7.22 6.57
CA ALA A 135 13.14 7.99 5.83
C ALA A 135 12.19 8.67 6.84
N ASP A 136 12.30 9.98 6.97
CA ASP A 136 11.48 10.78 7.88
C ASP A 136 10.16 11.18 7.22
N ILE A 137 9.37 10.19 6.85
CA ILE A 137 8.08 10.39 6.19
C ILE A 137 7.05 11.12 7.06
N ASP A 138 7.30 11.28 8.36
CA ASP A 138 6.45 12.06 9.27
C ASP A 138 6.61 13.56 9.04
N ASN A 139 7.83 14.02 8.78
CA ASN A 139 8.15 15.43 8.56
C ASN A 139 8.26 15.78 7.07
N GLU A 140 8.80 14.88 6.25
CA GLU A 140 9.04 15.12 4.83
C GLU A 140 7.84 14.76 3.94
N GLY A 141 6.93 13.90 4.43
CA GLY A 141 5.84 13.33 3.64
C GLY A 141 6.31 12.26 2.66
N LEU A 142 5.45 11.92 1.72
CA LEU A 142 5.76 11.04 0.59
C LEU A 142 5.91 11.88 -0.69
N PRO A 143 6.75 11.47 -1.65
CA PRO A 143 6.94 12.20 -2.92
C PRO A 143 5.78 11.97 -3.91
N PHE A 144 4.61 11.64 -3.41
CA PHE A 144 3.38 11.40 -4.17
C PHE A 144 2.16 11.56 -3.25
N LYS A 145 1.00 11.76 -3.86
CA LYS A 145 -0.29 11.78 -3.16
C LYS A 145 -0.85 10.37 -3.04
N VAL A 146 -1.47 10.06 -1.91
CA VAL A 146 -2.14 8.78 -1.67
C VAL A 146 -3.63 9.00 -1.48
N THR A 147 -4.44 8.53 -2.42
CA THR A 147 -5.89 8.54 -2.33
C THR A 147 -6.40 7.17 -1.90
N LEU A 148 -7.11 7.11 -0.77
CA LEU A 148 -7.83 5.91 -0.35
C LEU A 148 -9.18 5.85 -1.06
N VAL A 149 -9.41 4.79 -1.82
CA VAL A 149 -10.65 4.57 -2.58
C VAL A 149 -11.46 3.47 -1.90
N VAL A 150 -12.63 3.81 -1.37
CA VAL A 150 -13.53 2.85 -0.74
C VAL A 150 -14.77 2.67 -1.60
N ALA A 151 -14.91 1.49 -2.15
CA ALA A 151 -16.03 1.15 -3.03
C ALA A 151 -16.37 -0.34 -2.89
N ASN A 152 -17.57 -0.74 -3.28
CA ASN A 152 -17.94 -2.14 -3.36
C ASN A 152 -18.62 -2.40 -4.72
N ARG A 153 -19.94 -2.35 -4.79
CA ARG A 153 -20.71 -2.62 -6.01
C ARG A 153 -20.48 -1.57 -7.11
N THR A 154 -20.03 -0.39 -6.72
CA THR A 154 -19.72 0.74 -7.61
C THR A 154 -18.24 0.82 -8.00
N ALA A 155 -17.41 -0.13 -7.56
CA ALA A 155 -15.95 -0.09 -7.77
C ALA A 155 -15.54 -0.01 -9.24
N SER A 156 -16.33 -0.60 -10.15
CA SER A 156 -16.08 -0.57 -11.59
C SER A 156 -16.95 0.46 -12.34
N SER A 157 -17.58 1.42 -11.63
CA SER A 157 -18.44 2.43 -12.25
C SER A 157 -17.64 3.47 -13.04
N ALA A 158 -18.25 4.01 -14.10
CA ALA A 158 -17.63 5.06 -14.90
C ALA A 158 -17.38 6.36 -14.10
N PRO A 159 -18.34 6.86 -13.28
CA PRO A 159 -18.12 8.07 -12.48
C PRO A 159 -16.94 7.94 -11.51
N LEU A 160 -16.77 6.78 -10.85
CA LEU A 160 -15.61 6.58 -9.98
C LEU A 160 -14.31 6.60 -10.78
N ARG A 161 -14.25 5.89 -11.91
CA ARG A 161 -13.09 5.86 -12.79
C ARG A 161 -12.71 7.28 -13.27
N GLU A 162 -13.69 8.06 -13.74
CA GLU A 162 -13.48 9.43 -14.21
C GLU A 162 -12.93 10.32 -13.09
N THR A 163 -13.45 10.22 -11.88
CA THR A 163 -12.94 10.94 -10.70
C THR A 163 -11.47 10.58 -10.43
N LEU A 164 -11.09 9.29 -10.48
CA LEU A 164 -9.72 8.87 -10.20
C LEU A 164 -8.74 9.28 -11.31
N VAL A 165 -9.16 9.20 -12.56
CA VAL A 165 -8.38 9.68 -13.71
C VAL A 165 -8.15 11.19 -13.59
N SER A 166 -9.18 11.97 -13.32
CA SER A 166 -9.06 13.42 -13.14
C SER A 166 -8.14 13.80 -11.97
N LYS A 167 -8.15 13.05 -10.88
CA LYS A 167 -7.21 13.26 -9.77
C LYS A 167 -5.75 13.01 -10.17
N ALA A 168 -5.51 12.09 -11.09
CA ALA A 168 -4.17 11.74 -11.55
C ALA A 168 -3.61 12.69 -12.62
N GLU A 169 -4.45 13.57 -13.23
CA GLU A 169 -4.04 14.54 -14.24
C GLU A 169 -3.25 15.74 -13.67
N GLY A 170 -3.09 15.82 -12.34
CA GLY A 170 -2.30 16.88 -11.70
C GLY A 170 -0.79 16.68 -11.82
N ASP A 171 -0.02 17.67 -11.37
CA ASP A 171 1.45 17.64 -11.40
C ASP A 171 2.05 16.62 -10.42
N ASP A 172 1.33 16.26 -9.38
CA ASP A 172 1.76 15.30 -8.37
C ASP A 172 1.44 13.87 -8.82
N ARG A 173 2.42 12.97 -8.72
CA ARG A 173 2.16 11.52 -8.91
C ARG A 173 1.15 11.03 -7.87
N HIS A 174 0.07 10.38 -8.31
CA HIS A 174 -0.98 9.83 -7.46
C HIS A 174 -0.88 8.30 -7.34
N LEU A 175 -0.99 7.81 -6.12
CA LEU A 175 -1.17 6.38 -5.82
C LEU A 175 -2.59 6.15 -5.28
N PHE A 176 -3.26 5.14 -5.80
CA PHE A 176 -4.62 4.78 -5.40
C PHE A 176 -4.62 3.46 -4.61
N VAL A 177 -5.06 3.53 -3.36
CA VAL A 177 -5.28 2.35 -2.52
C VAL A 177 -6.76 2.02 -2.52
N VAL A 178 -7.15 0.94 -3.20
CA VAL A 178 -8.53 0.50 -3.31
C VAL A 178 -8.88 -0.45 -2.18
N VAL A 179 -9.91 -0.13 -1.40
CA VAL A 179 -10.45 -0.99 -0.35
C VAL A 179 -11.86 -1.42 -0.75
N ILE A 180 -12.06 -2.73 -0.88
CA ILE A 180 -13.36 -3.33 -1.11
C ILE A 180 -13.86 -3.92 0.20
N PRO A 181 -14.81 -3.30 0.91
CA PRO A 181 -15.43 -3.91 2.08
C PRO A 181 -16.07 -5.25 1.74
N GLN A 182 -15.75 -6.27 2.54
CA GLN A 182 -16.28 -7.61 2.33
C GLN A 182 -17.80 -7.62 2.57
N GLU A 183 -18.57 -8.21 1.68
CA GLU A 183 -19.98 -8.50 1.98
C GLU A 183 -20.04 -9.61 3.03
N GLY A 184 -20.79 -9.43 4.09
CA GLY A 184 -20.84 -10.38 5.22
C GLY A 184 -21.12 -11.83 4.77
N GLY A 185 -20.39 -12.78 5.34
CA GLY A 185 -20.48 -14.20 5.01
C GLY A 185 -19.12 -14.78 4.60
N GLU A 186 -18.96 -16.09 4.80
CA GLU A 186 -17.71 -16.80 4.51
C GLU A 186 -17.61 -17.26 3.04
N GLY A 187 -16.40 -17.48 2.57
CA GLY A 187 -16.06 -18.21 1.33
C GLY A 187 -16.44 -17.51 0.03
N LEU A 188 -17.68 -17.65 -0.43
CA LEU A 188 -18.11 -17.13 -1.73
C LEU A 188 -18.11 -15.61 -1.79
N HIS A 189 -18.47 -14.93 -0.70
CA HIS A 189 -18.47 -13.47 -0.61
C HIS A 189 -17.07 -12.88 -0.65
N ALA A 190 -16.12 -13.50 0.04
CA ALA A 190 -14.71 -13.10 -0.01
C ALA A 190 -14.12 -13.26 -1.43
N ARG A 191 -14.42 -14.36 -2.11
CA ARG A 191 -14.00 -14.57 -3.51
C ARG A 191 -14.58 -13.52 -4.46
N ARG A 192 -15.85 -13.15 -4.29
CA ARG A 192 -16.48 -12.08 -5.10
C ARG A 192 -15.87 -10.72 -4.84
N ALA A 193 -15.56 -10.40 -3.59
CA ALA A 193 -14.88 -9.16 -3.23
C ALA A 193 -13.47 -9.12 -3.84
N ARG A 194 -12.71 -10.22 -3.78
CA ARG A 194 -11.38 -10.35 -4.39
C ARG A 194 -11.46 -10.21 -5.92
N GLY A 195 -12.45 -10.83 -6.57
CA GLY A 195 -12.68 -10.69 -8.01
C GLY A 195 -12.95 -9.24 -8.42
N ARG A 196 -13.81 -8.53 -7.67
CA ARG A 196 -14.07 -7.09 -7.89
C ARG A 196 -12.82 -6.25 -7.71
N LEU A 197 -12.04 -6.52 -6.65
CA LEU A 197 -10.79 -5.82 -6.38
C LEU A 197 -9.82 -5.97 -7.55
N ASN A 198 -9.55 -7.20 -7.97
CA ASN A 198 -8.63 -7.46 -9.07
C ASN A 198 -9.08 -6.75 -10.36
N GLN A 199 -10.36 -6.85 -10.70
CA GLN A 199 -10.92 -6.20 -11.89
C GLN A 199 -10.75 -4.67 -11.88
N VAL A 200 -11.01 -4.01 -10.73
CA VAL A 200 -10.87 -2.56 -10.64
C VAL A 200 -9.42 -2.13 -10.66
N VAL A 201 -8.55 -2.84 -9.95
CA VAL A 201 -7.11 -2.53 -9.93
C VAL A 201 -6.48 -2.72 -11.31
N GLU A 202 -6.79 -3.82 -12.00
CA GLU A 202 -6.32 -4.08 -13.37
C GLU A 202 -6.79 -2.98 -14.34
N ARG A 203 -8.06 -2.56 -14.23
CA ARG A 203 -8.61 -1.49 -15.06
C ARG A 203 -7.88 -0.16 -14.81
N LEU A 204 -7.70 0.24 -13.55
CA LEU A 204 -7.00 1.48 -13.21
C LEU A 204 -5.54 1.45 -13.70
N ARG A 205 -4.85 0.32 -13.55
CA ARG A 205 -3.49 0.13 -14.10
C ARG A 205 -3.48 0.21 -15.64
N GLY A 206 -4.51 -0.34 -16.29
CA GLY A 206 -4.70 -0.22 -17.74
C GLY A 206 -4.92 1.22 -18.21
N ASP A 207 -5.46 2.08 -17.37
CA ASP A 207 -5.60 3.52 -17.58
C ASP A 207 -4.30 4.30 -17.25
N GLY A 208 -3.21 3.62 -16.90
CA GLY A 208 -1.93 4.22 -16.55
C GLY A 208 -1.84 4.72 -15.10
N LEU A 209 -2.81 4.38 -14.23
CA LEU A 209 -2.81 4.80 -12.84
C LEU A 209 -2.01 3.82 -11.95
N PHE A 210 -1.32 4.35 -10.95
CA PHE A 210 -0.67 3.54 -9.92
C PHE A 210 -1.73 3.10 -8.89
N ALA A 211 -2.20 1.88 -9.00
CA ALA A 211 -3.26 1.35 -8.16
C ALA A 211 -2.89 -0.01 -7.56
N ALA A 212 -3.23 -0.20 -6.30
CA ALA A 212 -3.22 -1.48 -5.62
C ALA A 212 -4.41 -1.53 -4.66
N GLY A 213 -4.70 -2.67 -4.05
CA GLY A 213 -5.84 -2.69 -3.16
C GLY A 213 -5.92 -3.93 -2.27
N MET A 214 -6.85 -3.86 -1.33
CA MET A 214 -7.08 -4.89 -0.34
C MET A 214 -8.58 -5.10 -0.07
N ILE A 215 -8.89 -6.24 0.55
CA ILE A 215 -10.21 -6.50 1.08
C ILE A 215 -10.30 -5.86 2.47
N GLY A 216 -11.36 -5.10 2.70
CA GLY A 216 -11.63 -4.44 3.96
C GLY A 216 -12.65 -5.19 4.83
N ASP A 217 -12.79 -4.72 6.08
CA ASP A 217 -13.82 -5.17 7.01
C ASP A 217 -15.22 -5.08 6.38
N PRO A 218 -16.17 -5.95 6.75
CA PRO A 218 -17.55 -5.88 6.27
C PRO A 218 -18.25 -4.53 6.58
N ASP A 219 -17.91 -3.90 7.70
CA ASP A 219 -18.37 -2.55 7.99
C ASP A 219 -17.53 -1.52 7.19
N PRO A 220 -18.12 -0.74 6.29
CA PRO A 220 -17.37 0.19 5.44
C PRO A 220 -16.67 1.31 6.21
N TYR A 221 -17.17 1.70 7.38
CA TYR A 221 -16.49 2.66 8.24
C TYR A 221 -15.20 2.07 8.80
N THR A 222 -15.27 0.86 9.35
CA THR A 222 -14.11 0.13 9.87
C THR A 222 -13.09 -0.13 8.76
N ALA A 223 -13.54 -0.58 7.57
CA ALA A 223 -12.68 -0.78 6.41
C ALA A 223 -11.93 0.51 6.00
N THR A 224 -12.62 1.65 6.00
CA THR A 224 -12.04 2.95 5.68
C THR A 224 -11.01 3.36 6.73
N MET A 225 -11.36 3.25 8.01
CA MET A 225 -10.45 3.65 9.11
C MET A 225 -9.23 2.76 9.20
N ASN A 226 -9.36 1.46 8.92
CA ASN A 226 -8.21 0.56 8.80
C ASN A 226 -7.29 1.00 7.64
N GLY A 227 -7.84 1.34 6.47
CA GLY A 227 -7.06 1.89 5.36
C GLY A 227 -6.29 3.16 5.73
N VAL A 228 -6.93 4.08 6.44
CA VAL A 228 -6.28 5.30 6.97
C VAL A 228 -5.14 4.98 7.95
N GLN A 229 -5.27 3.91 8.73
CA GLN A 229 -4.23 3.48 9.67
C GLN A 229 -3.05 2.78 8.98
N PHE A 230 -3.32 1.98 7.95
CA PHE A 230 -2.28 1.28 7.22
C PHE A 230 -1.47 2.20 6.30
N PHE A 231 -2.14 3.19 5.70
CA PHE A 231 -1.54 4.02 4.67
C PHE A 231 -1.54 5.49 5.06
N ARG A 232 -0.52 6.23 4.61
CA ARG A 232 -0.46 7.69 4.75
C ARG A 232 -1.33 8.31 3.69
N VAL A 233 -2.62 8.45 4.02
CA VAL A 233 -3.65 8.92 3.12
C VAL A 233 -3.69 10.44 3.11
N ASP A 234 -3.71 11.06 1.92
CA ASP A 234 -3.92 12.49 1.74
C ASP A 234 -5.40 12.82 1.63
N ASP A 235 -6.15 12.05 0.87
CA ASP A 235 -7.60 12.19 0.70
C ASP A 235 -8.29 10.83 0.56
N ILE A 236 -9.62 10.85 0.64
CA ILE A 236 -10.46 9.66 0.61
C ILE A 236 -11.56 9.86 -0.45
N VAL A 237 -11.74 8.90 -1.33
CA VAL A 237 -12.87 8.80 -2.25
C VAL A 237 -13.77 7.65 -1.82
N ILE A 238 -15.02 7.92 -1.50
CA ILE A 238 -16.00 6.89 -1.17
C ILE A 238 -17.05 6.83 -2.29
N SER A 239 -17.14 5.66 -2.93
CA SER A 239 -18.14 5.44 -3.98
C SER A 239 -19.29 4.59 -3.46
N THR A 240 -20.53 5.09 -3.62
CA THR A 240 -21.75 4.40 -3.17
C THR A 240 -22.78 4.32 -4.28
N LEU A 241 -23.74 3.41 -4.10
CA LEU A 241 -25.00 3.51 -4.84
C LEU A 241 -25.73 4.81 -4.46
N PRO A 242 -26.67 5.31 -5.28
CA PRO A 242 -27.52 6.45 -4.93
C PRO A 242 -28.19 6.27 -3.57
N GLU A 243 -28.45 7.38 -2.86
CA GLU A 243 -28.96 7.38 -1.47
C GLU A 243 -30.13 6.42 -1.21
N THR A 244 -31.06 6.32 -2.16
CA THR A 244 -32.23 5.45 -2.07
C THR A 244 -31.89 3.96 -2.04
N ARG A 245 -30.70 3.58 -2.49
CA ARG A 245 -30.23 2.18 -2.59
C ARG A 245 -29.01 1.87 -1.72
N SER A 246 -28.34 2.90 -1.19
CA SER A 246 -27.12 2.74 -0.41
C SER A 246 -27.39 2.49 1.06
N GLY A 247 -27.04 1.31 1.55
CA GLY A 247 -27.01 1.03 2.99
C GLY A 247 -25.97 1.88 3.73
N TRP A 248 -24.88 2.26 3.05
CA TRP A 248 -23.80 3.07 3.62
C TRP A 248 -24.24 4.51 3.90
N MET A 249 -25.07 5.07 3.03
CA MET A 249 -25.62 6.43 3.23
C MET A 249 -26.59 6.51 4.41
N ARG A 250 -27.30 5.44 4.72
CA ARG A 250 -28.20 5.38 5.90
C ARG A 250 -27.44 5.49 7.22
N THR A 251 -26.16 5.15 7.25
CA THR A 251 -25.32 5.19 8.45
C THR A 251 -24.47 6.46 8.55
N ASP A 252 -24.72 7.44 7.69
CA ASP A 252 -23.97 8.71 7.61
C ASP A 252 -22.42 8.48 7.49
N LEU A 253 -22.05 7.48 6.69
CA LEU A 253 -20.67 7.06 6.52
C LEU A 253 -19.73 8.22 6.21
N ILE A 254 -20.13 9.08 5.27
CA ILE A 254 -19.29 10.17 4.76
C ILE A 254 -18.90 11.15 5.87
N SER A 255 -19.88 11.63 6.65
CA SER A 255 -19.64 12.58 7.74
C SER A 255 -18.83 11.95 8.87
N ARG A 256 -19.12 10.67 9.19
CA ARG A 256 -18.36 9.93 10.21
C ARG A 256 -16.90 9.76 9.82
N VAL A 257 -16.63 9.34 8.59
CA VAL A 257 -15.26 9.18 8.08
C VAL A 257 -14.54 10.52 8.07
N ARG A 258 -15.15 11.59 7.52
CA ARG A 258 -14.56 12.93 7.49
C ARG A 258 -14.18 13.42 8.88
N LYS A 259 -15.08 13.25 9.87
CA LYS A 259 -14.82 13.65 11.24
C LYS A 259 -13.72 12.86 11.92
N ALA A 260 -13.69 11.54 11.69
CA ALA A 260 -12.75 10.65 12.38
C ALA A 260 -11.34 10.68 11.75
N SER A 261 -11.24 10.77 10.42
CA SER A 261 -9.95 10.78 9.71
C SER A 261 -9.29 12.15 9.69
N GLY A 262 -10.07 13.23 9.78
CA GLY A 262 -9.59 14.60 9.55
C GLY A 262 -9.13 14.86 8.11
N LYS A 263 -9.40 13.94 7.18
CA LYS A 263 -8.98 14.03 5.78
C LYS A 263 -10.12 14.55 4.89
N PRO A 264 -9.79 15.18 3.75
CA PRO A 264 -10.78 15.47 2.71
C PRO A 264 -11.47 14.18 2.25
N VAL A 265 -12.80 14.21 2.18
CA VAL A 265 -13.60 13.07 1.72
C VAL A 265 -14.48 13.52 0.56
N GLU A 266 -14.26 12.91 -0.60
CA GLU A 266 -15.08 13.06 -1.80
C GLU A 266 -16.06 11.89 -1.91
N HIS A 267 -17.31 12.20 -2.22
CA HIS A 267 -18.34 11.20 -2.40
C HIS A 267 -18.74 11.09 -3.87
N VAL A 268 -18.66 9.89 -4.40
CA VAL A 268 -19.08 9.56 -5.77
C VAL A 268 -20.30 8.66 -5.71
N ALA A 269 -21.46 9.18 -6.07
CA ALA A 269 -22.68 8.38 -6.24
C ALA A 269 -22.72 7.79 -7.65
N ALA A 270 -22.82 6.48 -7.76
CA ALA A 270 -22.82 5.77 -9.05
C ALA A 270 -23.73 4.55 -9.01
N GLU A 271 -24.36 4.23 -10.14
CA GLU A 271 -25.06 2.95 -10.30
C GLU A 271 -24.04 1.80 -10.37
N ALA A 272 -24.41 0.63 -9.85
CA ALA A 272 -23.61 -0.56 -10.05
C ALA A 272 -23.57 -0.89 -11.55
N PRO A 273 -22.41 -1.28 -12.10
CA PRO A 273 -22.33 -1.74 -13.48
C PRO A 273 -23.32 -2.88 -13.71
N THR A 274 -24.06 -2.81 -14.80
CA THR A 274 -24.93 -3.92 -15.22
C THR A 274 -24.03 -5.10 -15.56
N ALA A 275 -24.30 -6.27 -14.97
CA ALA A 275 -23.58 -7.48 -15.35
C ALA A 275 -23.82 -7.73 -16.84
N ALA A 276 -22.74 -7.76 -17.61
CA ALA A 276 -22.78 -8.14 -19.03
C ALA A 276 -22.94 -9.66 -19.17
#